data_76f25bded079ad0713de3cb628502038
#
_entry.id   76f25bded079ad0713de3cb628502038
#
_cell.length_a   1.000
_cell.length_b   1.000
_cell.length_c   1.000
_cell.angle_alpha   90.00
_cell.angle_beta   90.00
_cell.angle_gamma   90.00
#
_symmetry.space_group_name_H-M   'P 1'
#
loop_
_entity.id
_entity.type
_entity.pdbx_description
1 polymer ?
#
loop_
_entity_poly.entity_id
_entity_poly.type
_entity_poly.pdbx_seq_one_letter_code
_entity_poly.pdbx_strand_id
1 'polypeptide(L)'
;RVPRISNFTDFNPLESIPGVSLRYVQHPSDLKNPDVIFLPGTKNTMDDLKWLRESGMEALILKEAARGTLIFGVCGGYQMLGETLSDPHHVEAGGTIKGMGLLPMDTVFAEKKTRTRVSGRFLELEGELQALSGAELEGYEIHMGESILKDNAGTATKITDSVSGKKKEEGAFA
;
A
#
# COMPACT_ATOMS: atom_id res chain seq x y z
N ARG A 1 2.00 4.41 12.55
CA ARG A 1 2.87 3.21 12.55
C ARG A 1 2.03 2.02 12.97
N VAL A 2 1.87 1.03 12.09
CA VAL A 2 1.17 -0.22 12.43
C VAL A 2 2.02 -1.09 13.37
N PRO A 3 1.39 -1.92 14.23
CA PRO A 3 2.12 -2.71 15.22
C PRO A 3 3.13 -3.69 14.62
N ARG A 4 2.81 -4.28 13.46
CA ARG A 4 3.62 -5.33 12.80
C ARG A 4 4.33 -4.82 11.55
N ILE A 5 4.70 -3.52 11.51
CA ILE A 5 5.43 -2.95 10.38
C ILE A 5 6.59 -3.87 9.95
N SER A 6 6.70 -4.16 8.67
CA SER A 6 7.68 -5.11 8.15
C SER A 6 9.08 -4.50 8.07
N ASN A 7 9.19 -3.27 7.62
CA ASN A 7 10.48 -2.59 7.45
C ASN A 7 10.29 -1.07 7.58
N PHE A 8 10.81 -0.45 8.64
CA PHE A 8 10.75 1.01 8.78
C PHE A 8 11.92 1.72 8.11
N THR A 9 12.93 1.03 7.68
CA THR A 9 14.06 1.66 6.96
C THR A 9 13.68 2.08 5.55
N ASP A 10 12.54 1.62 5.02
CA ASP A 10 12.03 2.02 3.70
C ASP A 10 11.76 3.53 3.61
N PHE A 11 11.50 4.18 4.75
CA PHE A 11 11.21 5.61 4.82
C PHE A 11 12.42 6.49 5.17
N ASN A 12 13.56 5.91 5.53
CA ASN A 12 14.77 6.66 5.89
C ASN A 12 15.23 7.64 4.78
N PRO A 13 15.13 7.32 3.48
CA PRO A 13 15.48 8.29 2.44
C PRO A 13 14.68 9.59 2.51
N LEU A 14 13.42 9.53 2.95
CA LEU A 14 12.57 10.72 3.07
C LEU A 14 13.04 11.66 4.18
N GLU A 15 13.65 11.14 5.26
CA GLU A 15 14.15 11.94 6.37
C GLU A 15 15.31 12.86 5.96
N SER A 16 16.04 12.50 4.89
CA SER A 16 17.18 13.25 4.39
C SER A 16 16.84 14.31 3.35
N ILE A 17 15.58 14.36 2.90
CA ILE A 17 15.15 15.31 1.85
C ILE A 17 14.82 16.67 2.49
N PRO A 18 15.49 17.76 2.07
CA PRO A 18 15.19 19.09 2.58
C PRO A 18 13.72 19.47 2.33
N GLY A 19 13.04 19.96 3.38
CA GLY A 19 11.63 20.34 3.31
C GLY A 19 10.64 19.20 3.56
N VAL A 20 11.11 17.96 3.71
CA VAL A 20 10.27 16.81 4.11
C VAL A 20 10.34 16.63 5.63
N SER A 21 9.19 16.51 6.26
CA SER A 21 9.05 16.19 7.69
C SER A 21 8.37 14.84 7.85
N LEU A 22 9.13 13.78 8.07
CA LEU A 22 8.61 12.43 8.31
C LEU A 22 8.25 12.24 9.79
N ARG A 23 7.06 11.71 10.06
CA ARG A 23 6.59 11.38 11.41
C ARG A 23 5.95 9.99 11.45
N TYR A 24 6.34 9.21 12.44
CA TYR A 24 5.71 7.92 12.74
C TYR A 24 4.56 8.12 13.73
N VAL A 25 3.34 8.11 13.24
CA VAL A 25 2.12 8.32 14.02
C VAL A 25 1.63 7.00 14.60
N GLN A 26 1.36 6.95 15.90
CA GLN A 26 0.82 5.78 16.61
C GLN A 26 -0.56 6.04 17.21
N HIS A 27 -0.86 7.29 17.53
CA HIS A 27 -2.14 7.68 18.09
C HIS A 27 -2.87 8.65 17.17
N PRO A 28 -4.21 8.56 17.08
CA PRO A 28 -5.00 9.47 16.26
C PRO A 28 -4.72 10.95 16.52
N SER A 29 -4.48 11.34 17.78
CA SER A 29 -4.15 12.71 18.19
C SER A 29 -2.87 13.27 17.56
N ASP A 30 -1.97 12.40 17.07
CA ASP A 30 -0.67 12.78 16.54
C ASP A 30 -0.71 13.04 15.03
N LEU A 31 -1.82 12.67 14.38
CA LEU A 31 -2.04 12.93 12.97
C LEU A 31 -2.47 14.40 12.77
N LYS A 32 -1.52 15.25 12.38
CA LYS A 32 -1.70 16.71 12.24
C LYS A 32 -1.54 17.11 10.78
N ASN A 33 -2.66 17.33 10.07
CA ASN A 33 -2.70 17.89 8.71
C ASN A 33 -1.50 17.45 7.84
N PRO A 34 -1.36 16.17 7.53
CA PRO A 34 -0.28 15.69 6.68
C PRO A 34 -0.56 16.00 5.21
N ASP A 35 0.48 16.23 4.42
CA ASP A 35 0.36 16.32 2.96
C ASP A 35 0.23 14.93 2.35
N VAL A 36 0.90 13.94 2.96
CA VAL A 36 0.85 12.53 2.53
C VAL A 36 0.76 11.61 3.74
N ILE A 37 -0.05 10.55 3.64
CA ILE A 37 -0.10 9.46 4.62
C ILE A 37 0.43 8.19 3.96
N PHE A 38 1.51 7.63 4.53
CA PHE A 38 2.03 6.33 4.12
C PHE A 38 1.47 5.21 5.01
N LEU A 39 0.86 4.20 4.38
CA LEU A 39 0.56 2.92 5.00
C LEU A 39 1.68 1.94 4.65
N PRO A 40 2.51 1.55 5.63
CA PRO A 40 3.67 0.70 5.38
C PRO A 40 3.30 -0.75 5.13
N GLY A 41 4.25 -1.51 4.62
CA GLY A 41 4.18 -2.96 4.62
C GLY A 41 4.11 -3.53 6.04
N THR A 42 3.41 -4.62 6.20
CA THR A 42 3.20 -5.29 7.48
C THR A 42 3.37 -6.81 7.37
N LYS A 43 3.61 -7.46 8.50
CA LYS A 43 3.71 -8.94 8.58
C LYS A 43 2.35 -9.63 8.75
N ASN A 44 1.30 -8.89 9.06
CA ASN A 44 -0.07 -9.38 9.11
C ASN A 44 -1.03 -8.24 8.77
N THR A 45 -1.48 -8.23 7.53
CA THR A 45 -2.29 -7.16 6.95
C THR A 45 -3.66 -7.08 7.60
N MET A 46 -4.32 -8.22 7.80
CA MET A 46 -5.68 -8.27 8.33
C MET A 46 -5.73 -7.80 9.78
N ASP A 47 -4.80 -8.24 10.61
CA ASP A 47 -4.78 -7.86 12.03
C ASP A 47 -4.35 -6.40 12.23
N ASP A 48 -3.43 -5.90 11.40
CA ASP A 48 -3.04 -4.50 11.47
C ASP A 48 -4.15 -3.57 10.96
N LEU A 49 -4.96 -4.01 9.99
CA LEU A 49 -6.16 -3.27 9.58
C LEU A 49 -7.23 -3.25 10.69
N LYS A 50 -7.44 -4.37 11.39
CA LYS A 50 -8.32 -4.40 12.57
C LYS A 50 -7.84 -3.43 13.65
N TRP A 51 -6.53 -3.43 13.92
CA TRP A 51 -5.94 -2.48 14.87
C TRP A 51 -6.16 -1.02 14.45
N LEU A 52 -6.01 -0.68 13.17
CA LEU A 52 -6.30 0.67 12.66
C LEU A 52 -7.76 1.07 12.89
N ARG A 53 -8.71 0.14 12.78
CA ARG A 53 -10.14 0.35 13.10
C ARG A 53 -10.37 0.59 14.58
N GLU A 54 -9.89 -0.31 15.39
CA GLU A 54 -10.08 -0.29 16.85
C GLU A 54 -9.43 0.93 17.50
N SER A 55 -8.29 1.38 16.99
CA SER A 55 -7.62 2.59 17.45
C SER A 55 -8.25 3.89 16.97
N GLY A 56 -9.20 3.84 16.02
CA GLY A 56 -9.78 5.02 15.37
C GLY A 56 -8.88 5.65 14.30
N MET A 57 -7.72 5.08 14.02
CA MET A 57 -6.79 5.59 13.01
C MET A 57 -7.35 5.48 11.59
N GLU A 58 -8.05 4.36 11.26
CA GLU A 58 -8.69 4.18 9.95
C GLU A 58 -9.68 5.31 9.66
N ALA A 59 -10.53 5.67 10.61
CA ALA A 59 -11.51 6.74 10.44
C ALA A 59 -10.85 8.09 10.15
N LEU A 60 -9.68 8.38 10.76
CA LEU A 60 -8.92 9.58 10.47
C LEU A 60 -8.27 9.54 9.09
N ILE A 61 -7.69 8.41 8.68
CA ILE A 61 -7.11 8.24 7.35
C ILE A 61 -8.19 8.48 6.29
N LEU A 62 -9.37 7.87 6.44
CA LEU A 62 -10.50 8.08 5.52
C LEU A 62 -10.97 9.54 5.49
N LYS A 63 -10.98 10.20 6.65
CA LYS A 63 -11.31 11.62 6.73
C LYS A 63 -10.28 12.50 6.00
N GLU A 64 -9.00 12.21 6.15
CA GLU A 64 -7.93 12.95 5.44
C GLU A 64 -7.98 12.67 3.93
N ALA A 65 -8.22 11.42 3.51
CA ALA A 65 -8.44 11.09 2.10
C ALA A 65 -9.60 11.90 1.50
N ALA A 66 -10.73 11.98 2.21
CA ALA A 66 -11.88 12.79 1.79
C ALA A 66 -11.60 14.31 1.72
N ARG A 67 -10.51 14.78 2.33
CA ARG A 67 -10.03 16.16 2.24
C ARG A 67 -9.02 16.39 1.12
N GLY A 68 -8.62 15.33 0.41
CA GLY A 68 -7.65 15.39 -0.66
C GLY A 68 -6.21 15.09 -0.22
N THR A 69 -5.98 14.67 1.04
CA THR A 69 -4.65 14.21 1.45
C THR A 69 -4.29 12.93 0.69
N LEU A 70 -3.11 12.90 0.08
CA LEU A 70 -2.62 11.73 -0.64
C LEU A 70 -2.40 10.55 0.32
N ILE A 71 -3.01 9.40 0.02
CA ILE A 71 -2.80 8.15 0.77
C ILE A 71 -1.98 7.19 -0.07
N PHE A 72 -0.82 6.80 0.42
CA PHE A 72 0.10 5.92 -0.28
C PHE A 72 0.30 4.62 0.49
N GLY A 73 -0.03 3.48 -0.13
CA GLY A 73 0.12 2.16 0.46
C GLY A 73 1.28 1.38 -0.15
N VAL A 74 2.02 0.65 0.69
CA VAL A 74 3.10 -0.26 0.26
C VAL A 74 2.81 -1.66 0.78
N CYS A 75 2.84 -2.67 -0.10
CA CYS A 75 2.64 -4.09 0.24
C CYS A 75 1.34 -4.29 1.04
N GLY A 76 1.40 -4.72 2.31
CA GLY A 76 0.22 -4.85 3.17
C GLY A 76 -0.58 -3.55 3.32
N GLY A 77 0.10 -2.39 3.41
CA GLY A 77 -0.56 -1.09 3.43
C GLY A 77 -1.32 -0.80 2.14
N TYR A 78 -0.80 -1.18 0.98
CA TYR A 78 -1.52 -1.09 -0.28
C TYR A 78 -2.75 -2.00 -0.30
N GLN A 79 -2.61 -3.24 0.16
CA GLN A 79 -3.72 -4.19 0.25
C GLN A 79 -4.86 -3.68 1.15
N MET A 80 -4.54 -3.01 2.27
CA MET A 80 -5.52 -2.40 3.17
C MET A 80 -6.38 -1.32 2.49
N LEU A 81 -5.88 -0.64 1.46
CA LEU A 81 -6.61 0.40 0.73
C LEU A 81 -7.73 -0.15 -0.16
N GLY A 82 -7.70 -1.44 -0.49
CA GLY A 82 -8.71 -2.12 -1.30
C GLY A 82 -10.09 -2.21 -0.64
N GLU A 83 -11.03 -2.84 -1.32
CA GLU A 83 -12.40 -3.03 -0.85
C GLU A 83 -12.53 -4.24 0.08
N THR A 84 -11.88 -5.37 -0.28
CA THR A 84 -11.90 -6.59 0.53
C THR A 84 -10.53 -7.25 0.63
N LEU A 85 -10.30 -7.90 1.77
CA LEU A 85 -9.17 -8.79 2.00
C LEU A 85 -9.72 -10.15 2.39
N SER A 86 -9.39 -11.19 1.62
CA SER A 86 -9.86 -12.56 1.83
C SER A 86 -8.68 -13.49 2.05
N ASP A 87 -8.77 -14.30 3.10
CA ASP A 87 -7.75 -15.29 3.47
C ASP A 87 -8.38 -16.70 3.60
N PRO A 88 -8.71 -17.34 2.46
CA PRO A 88 -9.35 -18.65 2.47
C PRO A 88 -8.44 -19.78 2.98
N HIS A 89 -7.15 -19.56 3.01
CA HIS A 89 -6.15 -20.56 3.38
C HIS A 89 -5.53 -20.34 4.76
N HIS A 90 -6.03 -19.39 5.54
CA HIS A 90 -5.50 -19.05 6.86
C HIS A 90 -3.99 -18.73 6.86
N VAL A 91 -3.55 -18.00 5.83
CA VAL A 91 -2.16 -17.53 5.72
C VAL A 91 -1.85 -16.46 6.77
N GLU A 92 -2.85 -15.63 7.10
CA GLU A 92 -2.80 -14.62 8.15
C GLU A 92 -3.85 -14.96 9.24
N ALA A 93 -4.97 -14.26 9.25
CA ALA A 93 -6.01 -14.38 10.27
C ALA A 93 -7.18 -15.28 9.84
N GLY A 94 -7.27 -15.63 8.57
CA GLY A 94 -8.39 -16.35 7.98
C GLY A 94 -9.65 -15.50 7.77
N GLY A 95 -10.56 -16.00 6.95
CA GLY A 95 -11.83 -15.35 6.65
C GLY A 95 -11.72 -14.16 5.69
N THR A 96 -12.68 -13.26 5.75
CA THR A 96 -12.73 -12.06 4.89
C THR A 96 -13.09 -10.84 5.70
N ILE A 97 -12.39 -9.74 5.46
CA ILE A 97 -12.68 -8.44 6.07
C ILE A 97 -12.79 -7.36 4.99
N LYS A 98 -13.53 -6.30 5.28
CA LYS A 98 -13.56 -5.11 4.43
C LYS A 98 -12.23 -4.36 4.55
N GLY A 99 -11.72 -3.88 3.42
CA GLY A 99 -10.63 -2.91 3.37
C GLY A 99 -11.10 -1.49 3.65
N MET A 100 -10.27 -0.51 3.35
CA MET A 100 -10.61 0.92 3.51
C MET A 100 -11.48 1.45 2.37
N GLY A 101 -11.54 0.75 1.22
CA GLY A 101 -12.35 1.14 0.06
C GLY A 101 -11.85 2.39 -0.66
N LEU A 102 -10.56 2.71 -0.56
CA LEU A 102 -9.93 3.84 -1.25
C LEU A 102 -9.42 3.45 -2.64
N LEU A 103 -9.19 2.16 -2.89
CA LEU A 103 -8.82 1.64 -4.19
C LEU A 103 -9.83 0.58 -4.65
N PRO A 104 -10.26 0.60 -5.92
CA PRO A 104 -11.20 -0.38 -6.46
C PRO A 104 -10.50 -1.71 -6.77
N MET A 105 -10.16 -2.44 -5.72
CA MET A 105 -9.51 -3.75 -5.81
C MET A 105 -9.87 -4.66 -4.65
N ASP A 106 -9.76 -5.94 -4.88
CA ASP A 106 -9.89 -6.99 -3.87
C ASP A 106 -8.56 -7.74 -3.73
N THR A 107 -8.20 -8.13 -2.51
CA THR A 107 -6.99 -8.92 -2.24
C THR A 107 -7.37 -10.31 -1.74
N VAL A 108 -6.77 -11.35 -2.33
CA VAL A 108 -6.90 -12.74 -1.88
C VAL A 108 -5.53 -13.24 -1.46
N PHE A 109 -5.38 -13.60 -0.20
CA PHE A 109 -4.13 -14.19 0.31
C PHE A 109 -3.96 -15.62 -0.19
N ALA A 110 -2.76 -15.94 -0.67
CA ALA A 110 -2.40 -17.24 -1.19
C ALA A 110 -1.23 -17.83 -0.40
N GLU A 111 -1.16 -19.15 -0.31
CA GLU A 111 -0.09 -19.87 0.40
C GLU A 111 1.30 -19.62 -0.23
N LYS A 112 1.32 -19.35 -1.53
CA LYS A 112 2.56 -19.10 -2.26
C LYS A 112 3.02 -17.65 -2.10
N LYS A 113 4.19 -17.49 -1.49
CA LYS A 113 4.85 -16.20 -1.35
C LYS A 113 5.56 -15.81 -2.65
N THR A 114 5.24 -14.63 -3.17
CA THR A 114 6.04 -13.99 -4.21
C THR A 114 7.27 -13.38 -3.56
N ARG A 115 8.45 -13.66 -4.14
CA ARG A 115 9.72 -13.04 -3.73
C ARG A 115 10.63 -12.94 -4.94
N THR A 116 10.71 -11.75 -5.50
CA THR A 116 11.54 -11.48 -6.67
C THR A 116 12.06 -10.05 -6.67
N ARG A 117 13.10 -9.79 -7.46
CA ARG A 117 13.55 -8.44 -7.77
C ARG A 117 12.86 -7.99 -9.05
N VAL A 118 12.44 -6.75 -9.09
CA VAL A 118 11.74 -6.16 -10.23
C VAL A 118 12.40 -4.84 -10.61
N SER A 119 12.34 -4.54 -11.89
CA SER A 119 12.63 -3.23 -12.45
C SER A 119 11.50 -2.81 -13.38
N GLY A 120 11.27 -1.53 -13.54
CA GLY A 120 10.19 -1.04 -14.38
C GLY A 120 10.07 0.46 -14.34
N ARG A 121 8.86 0.93 -14.59
CA ARG A 121 8.54 2.37 -14.56
C ARG A 121 7.10 2.61 -14.17
N PHE A 122 6.83 3.80 -13.68
CA PHE A 122 5.48 4.29 -13.54
C PHE A 122 4.84 4.48 -14.92
N LEU A 123 3.57 4.14 -15.03
CA LEU A 123 2.74 4.46 -16.19
C LEU A 123 2.31 5.93 -16.15
N GLU A 124 1.45 6.34 -17.09
CA GLU A 124 0.82 7.66 -17.03
C GLU A 124 -0.07 7.74 -15.80
N LEU A 125 0.27 8.63 -14.89
CA LEU A 125 -0.48 8.90 -13.67
C LEU A 125 -1.13 10.28 -13.77
N GLU A 126 -2.20 10.47 -13.02
CA GLU A 126 -2.97 11.71 -13.00
C GLU A 126 -2.87 12.41 -11.63
N GLY A 127 -3.35 13.65 -11.56
CA GLY A 127 -3.42 14.42 -10.33
C GLY A 127 -2.04 14.67 -9.72
N GLU A 128 -1.94 14.53 -8.41
CA GLU A 128 -0.70 14.80 -7.65
C GLU A 128 0.43 13.81 -7.95
N LEU A 129 0.09 12.62 -8.45
CA LEU A 129 1.06 11.60 -8.83
C LEU A 129 1.63 11.78 -10.24
N GLN A 130 1.13 12.71 -11.04
CA GLN A 130 1.56 12.94 -12.43
C GLN A 130 3.08 13.12 -12.56
N ALA A 131 3.72 13.75 -11.58
CA ALA A 131 5.17 13.95 -11.57
C ALA A 131 5.99 12.64 -11.54
N LEU A 132 5.39 11.51 -11.18
CA LEU A 132 6.02 10.19 -11.20
C LEU A 132 5.89 9.50 -12.55
N SER A 133 5.06 9.99 -13.47
CA SER A 133 4.83 9.37 -14.78
C SER A 133 6.14 9.16 -15.54
N GLY A 134 6.38 7.93 -15.98
CA GLY A 134 7.59 7.53 -16.69
C GLY A 134 8.84 7.35 -15.82
N ALA A 135 8.81 7.71 -14.52
CA ALA A 135 9.95 7.53 -13.64
C ALA A 135 10.31 6.03 -13.51
N GLU A 136 11.60 5.75 -13.58
CA GLU A 136 12.11 4.38 -13.39
C GLU A 136 12.00 3.95 -11.93
N LEU A 137 11.75 2.66 -11.74
CA LEU A 137 11.72 2.04 -10.42
C LEU A 137 12.48 0.72 -10.41
N GLU A 138 13.09 0.45 -9.29
CA GLU A 138 13.74 -0.83 -9.00
C GLU A 138 13.42 -1.22 -7.54
N GLY A 139 13.16 -2.49 -7.30
CA GLY A 139 12.81 -2.93 -5.96
C GLY A 139 12.61 -4.42 -5.84
N TYR A 140 12.03 -4.80 -4.71
CA TYR A 140 11.65 -6.19 -4.43
C TYR A 140 10.14 -6.30 -4.37
N GLU A 141 9.61 -7.30 -5.03
CA GLU A 141 8.24 -7.73 -4.87
C GLU A 141 8.21 -8.87 -3.85
N ILE A 142 7.71 -8.58 -2.65
CA ILE A 142 7.67 -9.55 -1.55
C ILE A 142 6.31 -9.45 -0.88
N HIS A 143 5.39 -10.33 -1.27
CA HIS A 143 4.04 -10.37 -0.68
C HIS A 143 3.43 -11.76 -0.72
N MET A 144 2.38 -11.93 0.08
CA MET A 144 1.46 -13.06 0.01
C MET A 144 0.13 -12.54 -0.55
N GLY A 145 -0.48 -13.35 -1.44
CA GLY A 145 -1.74 -13.00 -2.06
C GLY A 145 -1.61 -12.19 -3.34
N GLU A 146 -2.73 -12.01 -3.97
CA GLU A 146 -2.91 -11.34 -5.25
C GLU A 146 -3.96 -10.24 -5.09
N SER A 147 -3.64 -9.04 -5.57
CA SER A 147 -4.59 -7.93 -5.64
C SER A 147 -5.20 -7.87 -7.04
N ILE A 148 -6.52 -7.99 -7.11
CA ILE A 148 -7.30 -8.04 -8.33
C ILE A 148 -7.95 -6.68 -8.51
N LEU A 149 -7.52 -5.95 -9.53
CA LEU A 149 -8.06 -4.62 -9.87
C LEU A 149 -9.43 -4.76 -10.52
N LYS A 150 -10.32 -3.81 -10.20
CA LYS A 150 -11.62 -3.66 -10.87
C LYS A 150 -11.48 -2.73 -12.08
N ASP A 151 -12.46 -2.77 -12.99
CA ASP A 151 -12.42 -2.08 -14.29
C ASP A 151 -12.20 -0.55 -14.19
N ASN A 152 -12.51 0.05 -13.05
CA ASN A 152 -12.35 1.48 -12.80
C ASN A 152 -11.05 1.85 -12.06
N ALA A 153 -10.13 0.90 -11.88
CA ALA A 153 -8.82 1.16 -11.29
C ALA A 153 -7.81 1.58 -12.36
N GLY A 154 -7.07 2.64 -12.10
CA GLY A 154 -5.86 2.95 -12.87
C GLY A 154 -4.71 2.04 -12.45
N THR A 155 -3.90 1.58 -13.39
CA THR A 155 -2.69 0.79 -13.10
C THR A 155 -1.47 1.70 -12.97
N ALA A 156 -0.74 1.59 -11.86
CA ALA A 156 0.31 2.55 -11.52
C ALA A 156 1.65 2.27 -12.20
N THR A 157 2.03 1.00 -12.37
CA THR A 157 3.38 0.63 -12.81
C THR A 157 3.39 -0.50 -13.82
N LYS A 158 4.44 -0.54 -14.64
CA LYS A 158 4.78 -1.69 -15.48
C LYS A 158 6.14 -2.20 -15.07
N ILE A 159 6.18 -3.43 -14.58
CA ILE A 159 7.38 -4.04 -14.01
C ILE A 159 7.78 -5.30 -14.75
N THR A 160 9.05 -5.63 -14.65
CA THR A 160 9.66 -6.85 -15.19
C THR A 160 10.34 -7.59 -14.05
N ASP A 161 9.97 -8.84 -13.87
CA ASP A 161 10.64 -9.77 -12.95
C ASP A 161 12.05 -10.06 -13.45
N SER A 162 13.06 -9.78 -12.63
CA SER A 162 14.47 -9.92 -13.01
C SER A 162 14.94 -11.37 -13.13
N VAL A 163 14.18 -12.33 -12.59
CA VAL A 163 14.49 -13.75 -12.63
C VAL A 163 13.85 -14.44 -13.83
N SER A 164 12.55 -14.23 -14.01
CA SER A 164 11.76 -14.90 -15.07
C SER A 164 11.68 -14.09 -16.37
N GLY A 165 11.99 -12.79 -16.34
CA GLY A 165 11.78 -11.86 -17.46
C GLY A 165 10.29 -11.55 -17.72
N LYS A 166 9.37 -12.06 -16.91
CA LYS A 166 7.93 -11.82 -17.06
C LYS A 166 7.60 -10.36 -16.80
N LYS A 167 6.84 -9.76 -17.71
CA LYS A 167 6.33 -8.39 -17.57
C LYS A 167 4.90 -8.44 -17.07
N LYS A 168 4.57 -7.51 -16.18
CA LYS A 168 3.20 -7.32 -15.69
C LYS A 168 2.95 -5.86 -15.31
N GLU A 169 1.70 -5.52 -15.19
CA GLU A 169 1.26 -4.25 -14.63
C GLU A 169 0.86 -4.48 -13.17
N GLU A 170 1.24 -3.55 -12.30
CA GLU A 170 1.08 -3.67 -10.86
C GLU A 170 0.80 -2.31 -10.21
N GLY A 171 0.20 -2.37 -9.00
CA GLY A 171 -0.21 -1.19 -8.28
C GLY A 171 -1.47 -0.57 -8.87
N ALA A 172 -2.18 0.20 -8.06
CA ALA A 172 -3.39 0.90 -8.46
C ALA A 172 -3.36 2.34 -7.98
N PHE A 173 -4.08 3.21 -8.70
CA PHE A 173 -4.42 4.55 -8.26
C PHE A 173 -5.90 4.85 -8.59
N ALA A 174 -6.51 5.75 -7.83
CA ALA A 174 -7.88 6.21 -8.02
C ALA A 174 -8.02 7.69 -7.56
#